data_5ad21058f09b2f759ca76464880a4480
#
_entry.id   5ad21058f09b2f759ca76464880a4480
#
_cell.length_a   1.000
_cell.length_b   1.000
_cell.length_c   1.000
_cell.angle_alpha   90.00
_cell.angle_beta   90.00
_cell.angle_gamma   90.00
#
_symmetry.space_group_name_H-M   'P 1'
#
loop_
_entity.id
_entity.type
_entity.pdbx_description
1 polymer ?
#
loop_
_entity_poly.entity_id
_entity_poly.type
_entity_poly.pdbx_seq_one_letter_code
_entity_poly.pdbx_strand_id
1 'polypeptide(L)'
;MNAASGAILDVILWILQGIWWIVIISALVSWVNPDPRNPIVRFLWGVTEPMFRPFRRLVPPSRMGGVDISPLFVLGIIYLLRSFLVRIAMGS
;
A
#
# COMPACT_ATOMS: atom_id res chain seq x y z
N MET A 1 -2.39 26.04 -8.31
CA MET A 1 -1.00 25.58 -8.14
C MET A 1 -0.16 26.02 -9.32
N ASN A 2 1.13 26.31 -9.08
CA ASN A 2 2.05 26.62 -10.18
C ASN A 2 2.59 25.32 -10.80
N ALA A 3 3.40 25.45 -11.86
CA ALA A 3 3.94 24.29 -12.57
C ALA A 3 4.82 23.42 -11.69
N ALA A 4 5.63 24.04 -10.81
CA ALA A 4 6.53 23.29 -9.94
C ALA A 4 5.74 22.48 -8.90
N SER A 5 4.72 23.08 -8.28
CA SER A 5 3.86 22.39 -7.32
C SER A 5 3.10 21.23 -7.98
N GLY A 6 2.63 21.46 -9.22
CA GLY A 6 1.94 20.41 -9.96
C GLY A 6 2.86 19.24 -10.30
N ALA A 7 4.10 19.52 -10.68
CA ALA A 7 5.07 18.48 -10.98
C ALA A 7 5.41 17.65 -9.73
N ILE A 8 5.59 18.30 -8.59
CA ILE A 8 5.84 17.61 -7.32
C ILE A 8 4.67 16.70 -6.96
N LEU A 9 3.45 17.22 -7.10
CA LEU A 9 2.24 16.46 -6.82
C LEU A 9 2.13 15.24 -7.74
N ASP A 10 2.42 15.41 -9.03
CA ASP A 10 2.40 14.30 -9.98
C ASP A 10 3.35 13.19 -9.56
N VAL A 11 4.56 13.54 -9.14
CA VAL A 11 5.54 12.55 -8.68
C VAL A 11 5.02 11.81 -7.44
N ILE A 12 4.44 12.54 -6.49
CA ILE A 12 3.87 11.92 -5.30
C ILE A 12 2.75 10.94 -5.67
N LEU A 13 1.87 11.34 -6.59
CA LEU A 13 0.77 10.47 -7.04
C LEU A 13 1.30 9.23 -7.76
N TRP A 14 2.36 9.37 -8.56
CA TRP A 14 2.98 8.22 -9.21
C TRP A 14 3.59 7.25 -8.20
N ILE A 15 4.25 7.77 -7.16
CA ILE A 15 4.82 6.95 -6.10
C ILE A 15 3.70 6.20 -5.37
N LEU A 16 2.61 6.88 -5.04
CA LEU A 16 1.45 6.24 -4.41
C LEU A 16 0.86 5.15 -5.29
N GLN A 17 0.80 5.39 -6.60
CA GLN A 17 0.30 4.39 -7.54
C GLN A 17 1.19 3.15 -7.55
N GLY A 18 2.51 3.34 -7.52
CA GLY A 18 3.46 2.24 -7.45
C GLY A 18 3.31 1.43 -6.16
N ILE A 19 3.20 2.12 -5.03
CA ILE A 19 2.99 1.47 -3.74
C ILE A 19 1.67 0.70 -3.73
N TRP A 20 0.62 1.27 -4.29
CA TRP A 20 -0.68 0.62 -4.43
C TRP A 20 -0.56 -0.75 -5.09
N TRP A 21 0.12 -0.81 -6.23
CA TRP A 21 0.31 -2.06 -6.95
C TRP A 21 1.21 -3.05 -6.21
N ILE A 22 2.25 -2.56 -5.56
CA ILE A 22 3.12 -3.41 -4.75
C ILE A 22 2.31 -4.05 -3.62
N VAL A 23 1.45 -3.29 -2.96
CA VAL A 23 0.60 -3.80 -1.88
C VAL A 23 -0.37 -4.86 -2.41
N ILE A 24 -1.01 -4.61 -3.55
CA ILE A 24 -1.94 -5.56 -4.16
C ILE A 24 -1.22 -6.88 -4.50
N ILE A 25 -0.08 -6.78 -5.17
CA ILE A 25 0.69 -7.96 -5.58
C ILE A 25 1.16 -8.74 -4.35
N SER A 26 1.65 -8.03 -3.33
CA SER A 26 2.10 -8.63 -2.10
C SER A 26 0.98 -9.38 -1.38
N ALA A 27 -0.23 -8.77 -1.35
CA ALA A 27 -1.39 -9.39 -0.74
C ALA A 27 -1.80 -10.66 -1.49
N LEU A 28 -1.86 -10.59 -2.82
CA LEU A 28 -2.25 -11.74 -3.63
C LEU A 28 -1.26 -12.90 -3.44
N VAL A 29 0.04 -12.61 -3.44
CA VAL A 29 1.06 -13.62 -3.22
C VAL A 29 0.90 -14.26 -1.83
N SER A 30 0.64 -13.45 -0.81
CA SER A 30 0.47 -13.95 0.55
C SER A 30 -0.75 -14.84 0.69
N TRP A 31 -1.83 -14.53 -0.04
CA TRP A 31 -3.09 -15.26 0.07
C TRP A 31 -3.09 -16.55 -0.77
N VAL A 32 -2.35 -16.56 -1.88
CA VAL A 32 -2.36 -17.69 -2.82
C VAL A 32 -1.27 -18.69 -2.51
N ASN A 33 -0.02 -18.26 -2.46
CA ASN A 33 1.10 -19.18 -2.27
C ASN A 33 2.34 -18.43 -1.77
N PRO A 34 2.43 -18.18 -0.45
CA PRO A 34 3.57 -17.48 0.11
C PRO A 34 4.80 -18.39 0.20
N ASP A 35 5.67 -18.35 -0.80
CA ASP A 35 6.93 -19.08 -0.77
C ASP A 35 8.07 -18.14 -0.38
N PRO A 36 8.57 -18.23 0.88
CA PRO A 36 9.62 -17.33 1.35
C PRO A 36 10.97 -17.54 0.68
N ARG A 37 11.13 -18.63 -0.09
CA ARG A 37 12.37 -18.88 -0.82
C ARG A 37 12.41 -18.13 -2.16
N ASN A 38 11.28 -17.68 -2.65
CA ASN A 38 11.21 -16.90 -3.89
C ASN A 38 11.75 -15.50 -3.64
N PRO A 39 12.78 -15.04 -4.36
CA PRO A 39 13.35 -13.70 -4.12
C PRO A 39 12.38 -12.56 -4.41
N ILE A 40 11.43 -12.75 -5.33
CA ILE A 40 10.41 -11.75 -5.62
C ILE A 40 9.48 -11.58 -4.42
N VAL A 41 9.05 -12.70 -3.83
CA VAL A 41 8.20 -12.70 -2.62
C VAL A 41 8.93 -12.03 -1.47
N ARG A 42 10.20 -12.35 -1.28
CA ARG A 42 11.01 -11.75 -0.22
C ARG A 42 11.16 -10.24 -0.41
N PHE A 43 11.37 -9.80 -1.65
CA PHE A 43 11.44 -8.38 -1.95
C PHE A 43 10.12 -7.68 -1.62
N LEU A 44 9.00 -8.24 -2.07
CA LEU A 44 7.68 -7.67 -1.81
C LEU A 44 7.41 -7.57 -0.31
N TRP A 45 7.69 -8.63 0.43
CA TRP A 45 7.48 -8.61 1.88
C TRP A 45 8.41 -7.62 2.58
N GLY A 46 9.65 -7.49 2.13
CA GLY A 46 10.59 -6.53 2.70
C GLY A 46 10.12 -5.09 2.57
N VAL A 47 9.45 -4.77 1.44
CA VAL A 47 8.92 -3.43 1.21
C VAL A 47 7.62 -3.21 1.98
N THR A 48 6.73 -4.21 2.01
CA THR A 48 5.38 -4.04 2.57
C THR A 48 5.30 -4.32 4.07
N GLU A 49 6.20 -5.12 4.63
CA GLU A 49 6.15 -5.52 6.04
C GLU A 49 6.11 -4.33 6.99
N PRO A 50 6.96 -3.28 6.82
CA PRO A 50 6.88 -2.12 7.72
C PRO A 50 5.53 -1.42 7.66
N MET A 51 4.88 -1.41 6.51
CA MET A 51 3.56 -0.79 6.35
C MET A 51 2.45 -1.61 6.99
N PHE A 52 2.56 -2.94 6.92
CA PHE A 52 1.51 -3.84 7.41
C PHE A 52 1.60 -4.08 8.91
N ARG A 53 2.78 -3.97 9.48
CA ARG A 53 3.03 -4.37 10.87
C ARG A 53 2.10 -3.68 11.89
N PRO A 54 1.89 -2.35 11.85
CA PRO A 54 0.99 -1.71 12.83
C PRO A 54 -0.46 -2.19 12.71
N PHE A 55 -0.93 -2.47 11.50
CA PHE A 55 -2.30 -2.96 11.29
C PHE A 55 -2.44 -4.42 11.71
N ARG A 56 -1.38 -5.20 11.52
CA ARG A 56 -1.36 -6.60 11.93
C ARG A 56 -1.42 -6.72 13.46
N ARG A 57 -0.88 -5.74 14.17
CA ARG A 57 -0.97 -5.70 15.63
C ARG A 57 -2.38 -5.38 16.10
N LEU A 58 -3.10 -4.52 15.36
CA LEU A 58 -4.47 -4.16 15.69
C LEU A 58 -5.46 -5.27 15.36
N VAL A 59 -5.26 -5.91 14.19
CA VAL A 59 -6.13 -7.00 13.73
C VAL A 59 -5.25 -8.18 13.32
N PRO A 60 -4.87 -9.03 14.29
CA PRO A 60 -4.00 -10.17 13.98
C PRO A 60 -4.68 -11.17 13.05
N PRO A 61 -3.93 -11.81 12.14
CA PRO A 61 -4.49 -12.84 11.26
C PRO A 61 -5.18 -13.97 12.01
N SER A 62 -4.71 -14.29 13.22
CA SER A 62 -5.31 -15.32 14.06
C SER A 62 -6.78 -15.06 14.38
N ARG A 63 -7.19 -13.78 14.44
CA ARG A 63 -8.58 -13.40 14.67
C ARG A 63 -9.43 -13.44 13.42
N MET A 64 -8.76 -13.51 12.25
CA MET A 64 -9.42 -13.46 10.95
C MET A 64 -9.30 -14.80 10.20
N GLY A 65 -9.24 -15.89 10.94
CA GLY A 65 -9.15 -17.21 10.33
C GLY A 65 -7.81 -17.50 9.65
N GLY A 66 -6.74 -16.80 10.06
CA GLY A 66 -5.42 -16.95 9.47
C GLY A 66 -5.17 -16.06 8.27
N VAL A 67 -6.15 -15.26 7.85
CA VAL A 67 -6.01 -14.35 6.71
C VAL A 67 -5.54 -12.99 7.18
N ASP A 68 -4.45 -12.49 6.58
CA ASP A 68 -3.92 -11.17 6.87
C ASP A 68 -4.69 -10.12 6.07
N ILE A 69 -5.44 -9.26 6.75
CA ILE A 69 -6.21 -8.19 6.12
C ILE A 69 -5.51 -6.83 6.21
N SER A 70 -4.28 -6.79 6.73
CA SER A 70 -3.51 -5.54 6.82
C SER A 70 -3.38 -4.83 5.47
N PRO A 71 -3.19 -5.54 4.33
CA PRO A 71 -3.14 -4.86 3.04
C PRO A 71 -4.36 -4.02 2.73
N LEU A 72 -5.54 -4.44 3.19
CA LEU A 72 -6.78 -3.69 2.96
C LEU A 72 -6.75 -2.33 3.66
N PHE A 73 -6.22 -2.29 4.90
CA PHE A 73 -6.07 -1.02 5.62
C PHE A 73 -5.09 -0.09 4.92
N VAL A 74 -3.96 -0.62 4.45
CA VAL A 74 -2.96 0.18 3.76
C VAL A 74 -3.53 0.72 2.45
N LEU A 75 -4.24 -0.10 1.69
CA LEU A 75 -4.90 0.35 0.45
C LEU A 75 -5.93 1.45 0.73
N GLY A 76 -6.70 1.30 1.81
CA GLY A 76 -7.66 2.32 2.21
C GLY A 76 -7.00 3.65 2.53
N ILE A 77 -5.88 3.62 3.25
CA ILE A 77 -5.12 4.82 3.58
C ILE A 77 -4.53 5.47 2.32
N ILE A 78 -3.97 4.68 1.43
CA ILE A 78 -3.43 5.19 0.16
C ILE A 78 -4.54 5.85 -0.65
N TYR A 79 -5.70 5.23 -0.71
CA TYR A 79 -6.85 5.78 -1.42
C TYR A 79 -7.28 7.12 -0.85
N LEU A 80 -7.40 7.22 0.47
CA LEU A 80 -7.79 8.46 1.14
C LEU A 80 -6.74 9.54 0.92
N LEU A 81 -5.47 9.20 1.06
CA LEU A 81 -4.39 10.16 0.86
C LEU A 81 -4.37 10.68 -0.58
N ARG A 82 -4.50 9.77 -1.55
CA ARG A 82 -4.56 10.15 -2.95
C ARG A 82 -5.73 11.07 -3.24
N SER A 83 -6.91 10.73 -2.73
CA SER A 83 -8.11 11.53 -2.93
C SER A 83 -7.94 12.94 -2.35
N PHE A 84 -7.35 13.04 -1.17
CA PHE A 84 -7.08 14.32 -0.52
C PHE A 84 -6.12 15.18 -1.35
N LEU A 85 -5.03 14.56 -1.85
CA LEU A 85 -4.04 15.27 -2.66
C LEU A 85 -4.64 15.76 -3.98
N VAL A 86 -5.47 14.95 -4.62
CA VAL A 86 -6.13 15.34 -5.86
C VAL A 86 -7.08 16.50 -5.63
N ARG A 87 -7.81 16.52 -4.53
CA ARG A 87 -8.69 17.63 -4.19
C ARG A 87 -7.93 18.92 -3.99
N ILE A 88 -6.80 18.88 -3.30
CA ILE A 88 -5.93 20.03 -3.13
C ILE A 88 -5.48 20.55 -4.49
N ALA A 89 -5.07 19.64 -5.38
CA ALA A 89 -4.60 19.98 -6.71
C ALA A 89 -5.67 20.66 -7.55
N MET A 90 -6.94 20.29 -7.34
CA MET A 90 -8.07 20.87 -8.06
C MET A 90 -8.57 22.18 -7.44
N GLY A 91 -7.95 22.63 -6.36
CA GLY A 91 -8.27 23.91 -5.75
C GLY A 91 -9.56 23.92 -4.92
N SER A 92 -10.03 22.76 -4.51
CA SER A 92 -11.26 22.67 -3.73
C SER A 92 -11.02 22.34 -2.27
#